data_a722602f42d4b867a230d70194f53324
#
_entry.id   a722602f42d4b867a230d70194f53324
#
_cell.length_a   1.000
_cell.length_b   1.000
_cell.length_c   1.000
_cell.angle_alpha   90.00
_cell.angle_beta   90.00
_cell.angle_gamma   90.00
#
_symmetry.space_group_name_H-M   'P 1'
#
loop_
_entity.id
_entity.type
_entity.pdbx_description
1 polymer ?
#
loop_
_entity_poly.entity_id
_entity_poly.type
_entity_poly.pdbx_seq_one_letter_code
_entity_poly.pdbx_strand_id
1 'polypeptide(L)'
;MSVYEIIIAVMAGFAVLGALDRVIGNRLGIGKEFEEGILAMGSLAMAMLGIICLAPVLAAVLKPVVVPVYQFLGADPAMFAGTILACDMGGGSLAAEMTADPEAAMLGGVITGSMLGATIVFTIPVALGILQPEDRPALAKGILCGIVTIPVGILAGGLTAGFSFGMIARNLIPILLIAGLIVLGLWKAEKAMIKGFTIFGKAITILITLALAAAIFESLTGFAIIPGMAPITEGFHTVGAIAIVLAGAFPLVAVVTRLLRKPLMKAGTLLRINDTAAAGLIASLANSIATFGMLKDMDSRGKVVNMAFAVSAAFVFGDHLGFTAGFAPEMLPAMIVGKLVGGISAIAVAILLTREKNR
;
A
#
# COMPACT_ATOMS: atom_id res chain seq x y z
N MET A 1 12.16 -21.16 14.10
CA MET A 1 11.23 -20.04 13.86
C MET A 1 11.62 -19.39 12.53
N SER A 2 10.67 -19.25 11.64
CA SER A 2 10.83 -18.49 10.40
C SER A 2 10.94 -16.98 10.69
N VAL A 3 11.40 -16.20 9.71
CA VAL A 3 11.55 -14.74 9.87
C VAL A 3 10.21 -14.08 10.20
N TYR A 4 9.14 -14.51 9.54
CA TYR A 4 7.81 -13.92 9.81
C TYR A 4 7.29 -14.27 11.21
N GLU A 5 7.54 -15.48 11.72
CA GLU A 5 7.18 -15.87 13.10
C GLU A 5 7.89 -15.00 14.14
N ILE A 6 9.16 -14.64 13.88
CA ILE A 6 9.91 -13.71 14.73
C ILE A 6 9.26 -12.33 14.72
N ILE A 7 8.90 -11.82 13.52
CA ILE A 7 8.24 -10.51 13.37
C ILE A 7 6.92 -10.50 14.15
N ILE A 8 6.09 -11.53 13.98
CA ILE A 8 4.80 -11.65 14.69
C ILE A 8 5.01 -11.75 16.22
N ALA A 9 5.98 -12.54 16.68
CA ALA A 9 6.28 -12.66 18.10
C ALA A 9 6.73 -11.33 18.71
N VAL A 10 7.55 -10.54 17.97
CA VAL A 10 7.95 -9.20 18.38
C VAL A 10 6.74 -8.27 18.46
N MET A 11 5.87 -8.27 17.45
CA MET A 11 4.64 -7.46 17.48
C MET A 11 3.73 -7.86 18.64
N ALA A 12 3.56 -9.15 18.91
CA ALA A 12 2.78 -9.62 20.06
C ALA A 12 3.37 -9.13 21.39
N GLY A 13 4.70 -9.15 21.53
CA GLY A 13 5.39 -8.58 22.70
C GLY A 13 5.11 -7.06 22.83
N PHE A 14 5.14 -6.31 21.73
CA PHE A 14 4.82 -4.89 21.74
C PHE A 14 3.34 -4.60 22.01
N ALA A 15 2.41 -5.47 21.62
CA ALA A 15 1.01 -5.37 22.01
C ALA A 15 0.84 -5.44 23.53
N VAL A 16 1.52 -6.40 24.17
CA VAL A 16 1.51 -6.54 25.64
C VAL A 16 2.15 -5.32 26.31
N LEU A 17 3.31 -4.86 25.83
CA LEU A 17 3.98 -3.66 26.35
C LEU A 17 3.11 -2.39 26.17
N GLY A 18 2.45 -2.23 25.02
CA GLY A 18 1.53 -1.13 24.77
C GLY A 18 0.32 -1.16 25.70
N ALA A 19 -0.28 -2.34 25.89
CA ALA A 19 -1.38 -2.51 26.85
C ALA A 19 -0.97 -2.15 28.29
N LEU A 20 0.21 -2.61 28.74
CA LEU A 20 0.75 -2.27 30.05
C LEU A 20 1.02 -0.76 30.19
N ASP A 21 1.62 -0.13 29.17
CA ASP A 21 1.88 1.31 29.17
C ASP A 21 0.55 2.11 29.26
N ARG A 22 -0.50 1.65 28.57
CA ARG A 22 -1.84 2.25 28.65
C ARG A 22 -2.38 2.21 30.08
N VAL A 23 -2.24 1.06 30.78
CA VAL A 23 -2.70 0.87 32.14
C VAL A 23 -1.97 1.78 33.14
N ILE A 24 -0.67 2.01 32.96
CA ILE A 24 0.13 2.89 33.84
C ILE A 24 0.09 4.36 33.46
N GLY A 25 -0.85 4.76 32.58
CA GLY A 25 -1.07 6.14 32.19
C GLY A 25 -0.22 6.63 31.03
N ASN A 26 0.17 5.74 30.12
CA ASN A 26 0.86 6.04 28.84
C ASN A 26 2.20 6.78 29.00
N ARG A 27 3.00 6.33 29.97
CA ARG A 27 4.29 6.96 30.31
C ARG A 27 5.37 6.79 29.27
N LEU A 28 5.35 5.68 28.52
CA LEU A 28 6.29 5.38 27.44
C LEU A 28 5.79 5.95 26.09
N GLY A 29 4.49 6.34 26.03
CA GLY A 29 3.85 6.87 24.83
C GLY A 29 3.66 5.81 23.74
N ILE A 30 3.56 4.53 24.12
CA ILE A 30 3.22 3.41 23.23
C ILE A 30 1.84 2.81 23.55
N GLY A 31 1.26 3.14 24.71
CA GLY A 31 -0.08 2.72 25.08
C GLY A 31 -1.17 3.37 24.21
N LYS A 32 -0.95 4.62 23.77
CA LYS A 32 -1.82 5.28 22.80
C LYS A 32 -1.75 4.57 21.44
N GLU A 33 -0.58 4.17 21.01
CA GLU A 33 -0.38 3.46 19.75
C GLU A 33 -1.07 2.08 19.75
N PHE A 34 -1.05 1.38 20.90
CA PHE A 34 -1.82 0.14 21.08
C PHE A 34 -3.33 0.37 20.90
N GLU A 35 -3.86 1.44 21.49
CA GLU A 35 -5.28 1.81 21.37
C GLU A 35 -5.62 2.18 19.90
N GLU A 36 -4.77 2.97 19.24
CA GLU A 36 -4.93 3.36 17.85
C GLU A 36 -4.93 2.15 16.92
N GLY A 37 -4.12 1.11 17.21
CA GLY A 37 -4.12 -0.14 16.46
C GLY A 37 -5.48 -0.85 16.48
N ILE A 38 -6.15 -0.89 17.63
CA ILE A 38 -7.50 -1.46 17.76
C ILE A 38 -8.54 -0.54 17.09
N LEU A 39 -8.44 0.78 17.28
CA LEU A 39 -9.39 1.75 16.70
C LEU A 39 -9.30 1.80 15.17
N ALA A 40 -8.18 1.43 14.58
CA ALA A 40 -8.01 1.31 13.12
C ALA A 40 -9.01 0.31 12.51
N MET A 41 -9.56 -0.63 13.28
CA MET A 41 -10.57 -1.60 12.81
C MET A 41 -11.75 -0.92 12.13
N GLY A 42 -12.23 0.23 12.61
CA GLY A 42 -13.36 0.94 12.02
C GLY A 42 -13.06 1.48 10.63
N SER A 43 -11.89 2.11 10.44
CA SER A 43 -11.47 2.63 9.14
C SER A 43 -11.15 1.51 8.14
N LEU A 44 -10.53 0.42 8.60
CA LEU A 44 -10.27 -0.77 7.81
C LEU A 44 -11.59 -1.45 7.38
N ALA A 45 -12.55 -1.57 8.28
CA ALA A 45 -13.87 -2.12 7.96
C ALA A 45 -14.53 -1.34 6.81
N MET A 46 -14.51 0.00 6.86
CA MET A 46 -15.07 0.86 5.82
C MET A 46 -14.34 0.71 4.48
N ALA A 47 -13.04 0.47 4.48
CA ALA A 47 -12.24 0.32 3.28
C ALA A 47 -12.29 -1.09 2.69
N MET A 48 -12.47 -2.12 3.52
CA MET A 48 -12.23 -3.52 3.13
C MET A 48 -13.48 -4.37 3.05
N LEU A 49 -14.45 -4.25 3.98
CA LEU A 49 -15.57 -5.20 4.07
C LEU A 49 -16.34 -5.30 2.77
N GLY A 50 -16.68 -4.15 2.17
CA GLY A 50 -17.46 -4.13 0.92
C GLY A 50 -16.75 -4.86 -0.22
N ILE A 51 -15.46 -4.65 -0.38
CA ILE A 51 -14.71 -5.26 -1.48
C ILE A 51 -14.39 -6.74 -1.21
N ILE A 52 -14.13 -7.12 0.04
CA ILE A 52 -13.97 -8.55 0.40
C ILE A 52 -15.22 -9.32 0.06
N CYS A 53 -16.39 -8.83 0.49
CA CYS A 53 -17.67 -9.47 0.17
C CYS A 53 -17.93 -9.50 -1.34
N LEU A 54 -17.57 -8.44 -2.07
CA LEU A 54 -17.82 -8.33 -3.50
C LEU A 54 -16.79 -9.09 -4.36
N ALA A 55 -15.63 -9.48 -3.82
CA ALA A 55 -14.52 -10.07 -4.59
C ALA A 55 -14.92 -11.28 -5.46
N PRO A 56 -15.72 -12.26 -5.00
CA PRO A 56 -16.16 -13.37 -5.85
C PRO A 56 -16.99 -12.91 -7.06
N VAL A 57 -17.90 -11.95 -6.85
CA VAL A 57 -18.74 -11.38 -7.91
C VAL A 57 -17.90 -10.59 -8.91
N LEU A 58 -16.99 -9.74 -8.42
CA LEU A 58 -16.07 -9.00 -9.28
C LEU A 58 -15.19 -9.95 -10.10
N ALA A 59 -14.65 -10.98 -9.48
CA ALA A 59 -13.87 -11.98 -10.20
C ALA A 59 -14.68 -12.66 -11.29
N ALA A 60 -15.91 -13.07 -11.01
CA ALA A 60 -16.81 -13.69 -12.00
C ALA A 60 -17.06 -12.77 -13.21
N VAL A 61 -17.27 -11.47 -12.97
CA VAL A 61 -17.52 -10.47 -14.02
C VAL A 61 -16.24 -10.14 -14.80
N LEU A 62 -15.09 -10.06 -14.12
CA LEU A 62 -13.83 -9.62 -14.71
C LEU A 62 -13.08 -10.75 -15.43
N LYS A 63 -13.15 -11.99 -14.94
CA LYS A 63 -12.42 -13.16 -15.51
C LYS A 63 -12.59 -13.30 -17.02
N PRO A 64 -13.81 -13.20 -17.62
CA PRO A 64 -13.98 -13.37 -19.07
C PRO A 64 -13.16 -12.39 -19.93
N VAL A 65 -12.83 -11.21 -19.39
CA VAL A 65 -12.04 -10.18 -20.08
C VAL A 65 -10.58 -10.23 -19.67
N VAL A 66 -10.32 -10.30 -18.37
CA VAL A 66 -8.95 -10.20 -17.81
C VAL A 66 -8.14 -11.45 -18.13
N VAL A 67 -8.71 -12.65 -17.96
CA VAL A 67 -7.97 -13.91 -18.15
C VAL A 67 -7.38 -14.03 -19.56
N PRO A 68 -8.15 -13.83 -20.65
CA PRO A 68 -7.56 -13.92 -22.00
C PRO A 68 -6.45 -12.92 -22.26
N VAL A 69 -6.59 -11.68 -21.76
CA VAL A 69 -5.57 -10.63 -21.93
C VAL A 69 -4.27 -11.00 -21.22
N TYR A 70 -4.36 -11.42 -19.95
CA TYR A 70 -3.18 -11.77 -19.17
C TYR A 70 -2.52 -13.06 -19.65
N GLN A 71 -3.30 -14.06 -20.08
CA GLN A 71 -2.78 -15.27 -20.72
C GLN A 71 -2.05 -14.95 -22.02
N PHE A 72 -2.58 -14.04 -22.85
CA PHE A 72 -1.90 -13.59 -24.07
C PHE A 72 -0.54 -12.93 -23.74
N LEU A 73 -0.44 -12.22 -22.62
CA LEU A 73 0.82 -11.63 -22.14
C LEU A 73 1.74 -12.65 -21.45
N GLY A 74 1.29 -13.91 -21.28
CA GLY A 74 2.02 -14.94 -20.56
C GLY A 74 2.08 -14.72 -19.05
N ALA A 75 1.19 -13.88 -18.49
CA ALA A 75 1.12 -13.52 -17.09
C ALA A 75 -0.15 -14.09 -16.43
N ASP A 76 -0.16 -14.16 -15.11
CA ASP A 76 -1.30 -14.59 -14.34
C ASP A 76 -2.32 -13.45 -14.15
N PRO A 77 -3.64 -13.71 -14.25
CA PRO A 77 -4.68 -12.70 -14.08
C PRO A 77 -4.76 -12.08 -12.68
N ALA A 78 -4.19 -12.72 -11.65
CA ALA A 78 -4.08 -12.14 -10.31
C ALA A 78 -3.34 -10.80 -10.30
N MET A 79 -2.38 -10.59 -11.22
CA MET A 79 -1.65 -9.33 -11.35
C MET A 79 -2.55 -8.13 -11.65
N PHE A 80 -3.70 -8.37 -12.31
CA PHE A 80 -4.69 -7.32 -12.56
C PHE A 80 -5.21 -6.69 -11.26
N ALA A 81 -5.55 -7.52 -10.27
CA ALA A 81 -6.12 -7.05 -9.01
C ALA A 81 -5.19 -6.05 -8.30
N GLY A 82 -3.91 -6.41 -8.11
CA GLY A 82 -2.94 -5.54 -7.47
C GLY A 82 -2.47 -4.37 -8.34
N THR A 83 -2.82 -4.36 -9.63
CA THR A 83 -2.60 -3.20 -10.50
C THR A 83 -3.60 -2.10 -10.24
N ILE A 84 -4.86 -2.45 -9.95
CA ILE A 84 -5.97 -1.49 -9.84
C ILE A 84 -6.44 -1.25 -8.41
N LEU A 85 -6.11 -2.13 -7.45
CA LEU A 85 -6.53 -2.03 -6.05
C LEU A 85 -5.32 -2.15 -5.11
N ALA A 86 -5.34 -1.38 -4.03
CA ALA A 86 -4.40 -1.57 -2.93
C ALA A 86 -4.62 -2.95 -2.28
N CYS A 87 -3.55 -3.54 -1.73
CA CYS A 87 -3.61 -4.86 -1.11
C CYS A 87 -4.70 -4.95 -0.04
N ASP A 88 -4.81 -3.94 0.81
CA ASP A 88 -5.76 -3.78 1.90
C ASP A 88 -7.11 -3.18 1.47
N MET A 89 -7.24 -2.70 0.25
CA MET A 89 -8.50 -2.22 -0.34
C MET A 89 -9.09 -3.24 -1.33
N GLY A 90 -8.93 -4.52 -1.03
CA GLY A 90 -9.49 -5.64 -1.79
C GLY A 90 -8.59 -6.23 -2.87
N GLY A 91 -7.40 -5.65 -3.11
CA GLY A 91 -6.43 -6.19 -4.08
C GLY A 91 -6.01 -7.61 -3.75
N GLY A 92 -5.75 -7.90 -2.46
CA GLY A 92 -5.43 -9.25 -1.98
C GLY A 92 -6.56 -10.25 -2.22
N SER A 93 -7.77 -9.92 -1.77
CA SER A 93 -8.95 -10.78 -1.91
C SER A 93 -9.32 -11.01 -3.37
N LEU A 94 -9.33 -9.97 -4.21
CA LEU A 94 -9.62 -10.11 -5.63
C LEU A 94 -8.56 -10.93 -6.36
N ALA A 95 -7.27 -10.78 -6.02
CA ALA A 95 -6.20 -11.58 -6.61
C ALA A 95 -6.38 -13.07 -6.31
N ALA A 96 -6.71 -13.41 -5.06
CA ALA A 96 -6.98 -14.78 -4.66
C ALA A 96 -8.17 -15.39 -5.45
N GLU A 97 -9.19 -14.60 -5.73
CA GLU A 97 -10.33 -15.03 -6.54
C GLU A 97 -10.00 -15.15 -8.05
N MET A 98 -9.01 -14.41 -8.55
CA MET A 98 -8.67 -14.36 -9.98
C MET A 98 -7.88 -15.57 -10.47
N THR A 99 -7.16 -16.27 -9.61
CA THR A 99 -6.25 -17.37 -9.95
C THR A 99 -6.38 -18.56 -9.00
N ALA A 100 -5.95 -19.72 -9.45
CA ALA A 100 -5.74 -20.90 -8.61
C ALA A 100 -4.27 -21.05 -8.15
N ASP A 101 -3.35 -20.20 -8.66
CA ASP A 101 -1.94 -20.20 -8.28
C ASP A 101 -1.72 -19.29 -7.05
N PRO A 102 -1.43 -19.86 -5.87
CA PRO A 102 -1.27 -19.06 -4.65
C PRO A 102 -0.05 -18.13 -4.72
N GLU A 103 1.03 -18.49 -5.40
CA GLU A 103 2.20 -17.62 -5.55
C GLU A 103 1.86 -16.39 -6.41
N ALA A 104 1.12 -16.59 -7.51
CA ALA A 104 0.65 -15.50 -8.35
C ALA A 104 -0.36 -14.60 -7.62
N ALA A 105 -1.26 -15.17 -6.82
CA ALA A 105 -2.18 -14.41 -5.97
C ALA A 105 -1.42 -13.51 -4.98
N MET A 106 -0.37 -14.03 -4.33
CA MET A 106 0.44 -13.25 -3.39
C MET A 106 1.30 -12.20 -4.09
N LEU A 107 1.91 -12.53 -5.23
CA LEU A 107 2.69 -11.56 -6.02
C LEU A 107 1.81 -10.40 -6.52
N GLY A 108 0.62 -10.71 -7.05
CA GLY A 108 -0.35 -9.73 -7.52
C GLY A 108 -1.02 -8.97 -6.39
N GLY A 109 -1.69 -9.67 -5.50
CA GLY A 109 -2.56 -9.08 -4.48
C GLY A 109 -1.79 -8.39 -3.36
N VAL A 110 -0.73 -9.00 -2.84
CA VAL A 110 0.03 -8.47 -1.70
C VAL A 110 1.16 -7.56 -2.17
N ILE A 111 2.12 -8.08 -2.95
CA ILE A 111 3.33 -7.32 -3.30
C ILE A 111 2.99 -6.20 -4.29
N THR A 112 2.35 -6.50 -5.42
CA THR A 112 1.99 -5.49 -6.43
C THR A 112 0.94 -4.52 -5.90
N GLY A 113 -0.10 -5.02 -5.23
CA GLY A 113 -1.17 -4.23 -4.63
C GLY A 113 -0.69 -3.24 -3.59
N SER A 114 0.32 -3.60 -2.79
CA SER A 114 0.90 -2.70 -1.78
C SER A 114 1.73 -1.55 -2.36
N MET A 115 2.04 -1.57 -3.66
CA MET A 115 2.80 -0.53 -4.36
C MET A 115 1.97 0.11 -5.48
N LEU A 116 1.72 -0.59 -6.59
CA LEU A 116 1.06 0.00 -7.76
C LEU A 116 -0.41 0.30 -7.48
N GLY A 117 -1.16 -0.69 -6.98
CA GLY A 117 -2.58 -0.51 -6.64
C GLY A 117 -2.77 0.62 -5.61
N ALA A 118 -2.02 0.60 -4.52
CA ALA A 118 -2.06 1.65 -3.50
C ALA A 118 -1.74 3.04 -4.07
N THR A 119 -0.85 3.12 -5.05
CA THR A 119 -0.52 4.39 -5.70
C THR A 119 -1.72 4.92 -6.50
N ILE A 120 -2.40 4.05 -7.26
CA ILE A 120 -3.48 4.44 -8.16
C ILE A 120 -4.76 4.80 -7.39
N VAL A 121 -5.18 3.97 -6.42
CA VAL A 121 -6.47 4.18 -5.75
C VAL A 121 -6.40 5.07 -4.52
N PHE A 122 -5.23 5.20 -3.90
CA PHE A 122 -5.06 5.92 -2.64
C PHE A 122 -4.06 7.08 -2.75
N THR A 123 -2.78 6.81 -3.03
CA THR A 123 -1.72 7.82 -2.93
C THR A 123 -2.00 9.03 -3.82
N ILE A 124 -2.32 8.83 -5.10
CA ILE A 124 -2.60 9.93 -6.04
C ILE A 124 -3.88 10.69 -5.65
N PRO A 125 -5.06 10.04 -5.47
CA PRO A 125 -6.28 10.75 -5.10
C PRO A 125 -6.18 11.51 -3.78
N VAL A 126 -5.60 10.89 -2.75
CA VAL A 126 -5.47 11.50 -1.42
C VAL A 126 -4.47 12.66 -1.42
N ALA A 127 -3.31 12.50 -2.06
CA ALA A 127 -2.35 13.58 -2.21
C ALA A 127 -2.98 14.80 -2.87
N LEU A 128 -3.75 14.61 -3.94
CA LEU A 128 -4.45 15.69 -4.64
C LEU A 128 -5.51 16.40 -3.80
N GLY A 129 -6.08 15.72 -2.82
CA GLY A 129 -7.03 16.30 -1.86
C GLY A 129 -6.38 17.17 -0.80
N ILE A 130 -5.08 16.95 -0.53
CA ILE A 130 -4.34 17.62 0.56
C ILE A 130 -3.38 18.69 0.02
N LEU A 131 -2.72 18.42 -1.12
CA LEU A 131 -1.63 19.25 -1.63
C LEU A 131 -2.11 20.60 -2.17
N GLN A 132 -1.29 21.61 -1.93
CA GLN A 132 -1.45 22.92 -2.56
C GLN A 132 -1.25 22.80 -4.09
N PRO A 133 -1.93 23.64 -4.91
CA PRO A 133 -1.77 23.61 -6.37
C PRO A 133 -0.32 23.74 -6.83
N GLU A 134 0.50 24.52 -6.11
CA GLU A 134 1.92 24.77 -6.38
C GLU A 134 2.79 23.51 -6.24
N ASP A 135 2.33 22.53 -5.45
CA ASP A 135 3.06 21.28 -5.15
C ASP A 135 2.73 20.16 -6.16
N ARG A 136 1.71 20.32 -6.99
CA ARG A 136 1.29 19.31 -7.99
C ARG A 136 2.38 18.90 -8.98
N PRO A 137 3.25 19.81 -9.47
CA PRO A 137 4.36 19.41 -10.33
C PRO A 137 5.37 18.49 -9.60
N ALA A 138 5.60 18.70 -8.29
CA ALA A 138 6.44 17.82 -7.50
C ALA A 138 5.78 16.45 -7.28
N LEU A 139 4.47 16.42 -7.06
CA LEU A 139 3.67 15.19 -7.03
C LEU A 139 3.85 14.38 -8.31
N ALA A 140 3.60 14.98 -9.48
CA ALA A 140 3.70 14.29 -10.76
C ALA A 140 5.12 13.75 -11.02
N LYS A 141 6.16 14.56 -10.78
CA LYS A 141 7.55 14.11 -10.90
C LYS A 141 7.89 12.97 -9.94
N GLY A 142 7.46 13.07 -8.68
CA GLY A 142 7.67 12.03 -7.69
C GLY A 142 6.97 10.73 -8.08
N ILE A 143 5.71 10.78 -8.50
CA ILE A 143 4.96 9.61 -8.97
C ILE A 143 5.68 8.95 -10.15
N LEU A 144 6.16 9.72 -11.13
CA LEU A 144 6.93 9.18 -12.26
C LEU A 144 8.17 8.41 -11.77
N CYS A 145 8.95 9.00 -10.85
CA CYS A 145 10.13 8.34 -10.26
C CYS A 145 9.76 7.03 -9.56
N GLY A 146 8.66 7.06 -8.79
CA GLY A 146 8.20 5.91 -8.02
C GLY A 146 7.68 4.78 -8.90
N ILE A 147 6.82 5.08 -9.89
CA ILE A 147 6.21 4.06 -10.76
C ILE A 147 7.27 3.28 -11.55
N VAL A 148 8.30 3.97 -12.06
CA VAL A 148 9.40 3.33 -12.80
C VAL A 148 10.14 2.29 -11.94
N THR A 149 10.15 2.45 -10.62
CA THR A 149 10.88 1.56 -9.70
C THR A 149 10.00 0.49 -9.06
N ILE A 150 8.67 0.53 -9.23
CA ILE A 150 7.77 -0.53 -8.74
C ILE A 150 8.19 -1.92 -9.23
N PRO A 151 8.53 -2.15 -10.51
CA PRO A 151 8.99 -3.45 -10.98
C PRO A 151 10.21 -3.98 -10.22
N VAL A 152 11.13 -3.08 -9.80
CA VAL A 152 12.29 -3.46 -8.97
C VAL A 152 11.85 -3.91 -7.59
N GLY A 153 10.87 -3.22 -7.00
CA GLY A 153 10.26 -3.61 -5.72
C GLY A 153 9.54 -4.95 -5.81
N ILE A 154 8.75 -5.19 -6.87
CA ILE A 154 8.04 -6.46 -7.08
C ILE A 154 9.04 -7.60 -7.25
N LEU A 155 10.11 -7.40 -8.02
CA LEU A 155 11.17 -8.39 -8.19
C LEU A 155 11.83 -8.73 -6.85
N ALA A 156 12.23 -7.71 -6.08
CA ALA A 156 12.87 -7.91 -4.78
C ALA A 156 11.94 -8.62 -3.79
N GLY A 157 10.67 -8.22 -3.73
CA GLY A 157 9.67 -8.86 -2.88
C GLY A 157 9.40 -10.31 -3.29
N GLY A 158 9.18 -10.58 -4.58
CA GLY A 158 8.96 -11.93 -5.09
C GLY A 158 10.13 -12.87 -4.84
N LEU A 159 11.38 -12.41 -5.04
CA LEU A 159 12.57 -13.19 -4.70
C LEU A 159 12.69 -13.45 -3.19
N THR A 160 12.32 -12.48 -2.35
CA THR A 160 12.31 -12.65 -0.89
C THR A 160 11.24 -13.66 -0.44
N ALA A 161 10.11 -13.74 -1.16
CA ALA A 161 9.09 -14.77 -0.95
C ALA A 161 9.55 -16.17 -1.37
N GLY A 162 10.68 -16.29 -2.09
CA GLY A 162 11.16 -17.56 -2.64
C GLY A 162 10.56 -17.92 -3.99
N PHE A 163 9.82 -17.01 -4.62
CA PHE A 163 9.20 -17.25 -5.93
C PHE A 163 10.27 -17.37 -7.02
N SER A 164 10.00 -18.22 -8.00
CA SER A 164 10.95 -18.42 -9.10
C SER A 164 11.10 -17.15 -9.96
N PHE A 165 12.33 -16.83 -10.37
CA PHE A 165 12.58 -15.66 -11.23
C PHE A 165 11.74 -15.68 -12.51
N GLY A 166 11.54 -16.87 -13.12
CA GLY A 166 10.74 -17.01 -14.33
C GLY A 166 9.26 -16.67 -14.11
N MET A 167 8.69 -17.04 -12.96
CA MET A 167 7.32 -16.69 -12.58
C MET A 167 7.22 -15.16 -12.38
N ILE A 168 8.13 -14.56 -11.62
CA ILE A 168 8.13 -13.12 -11.37
C ILE A 168 8.29 -12.35 -12.70
N ALA A 169 9.26 -12.74 -13.54
CA ALA A 169 9.55 -12.05 -14.80
C ALA A 169 8.35 -12.05 -15.76
N ARG A 170 7.63 -13.17 -15.89
CA ARG A 170 6.40 -13.24 -16.70
C ARG A 170 5.31 -12.31 -16.15
N ASN A 171 5.11 -12.34 -14.86
CA ASN A 171 4.09 -11.53 -14.19
C ASN A 171 4.45 -10.03 -14.14
N LEU A 172 5.69 -9.65 -14.32
CA LEU A 172 6.12 -8.27 -14.48
C LEU A 172 5.77 -7.66 -15.85
N ILE A 173 5.55 -8.48 -16.90
CA ILE A 173 5.25 -7.97 -18.25
C ILE A 173 4.06 -7.00 -18.26
N PRO A 174 2.86 -7.34 -17.78
CA PRO A 174 1.74 -6.40 -17.75
C PRO A 174 2.03 -5.18 -16.86
N ILE A 175 2.78 -5.35 -15.77
CA ILE A 175 3.12 -4.26 -14.87
C ILE A 175 4.04 -3.24 -15.57
N LEU A 176 5.05 -3.71 -16.30
CA LEU A 176 5.93 -2.85 -17.10
C LEU A 176 5.16 -2.08 -18.18
N LEU A 177 4.22 -2.74 -18.86
CA LEU A 177 3.38 -2.10 -19.87
C LEU A 177 2.51 -1.01 -19.24
N ILE A 178 1.83 -1.30 -18.14
CA ILE A 178 0.96 -0.35 -17.45
C ILE A 178 1.78 0.79 -16.83
N ALA A 179 2.90 0.50 -16.18
CA ALA A 179 3.82 1.52 -15.67
C ALA A 179 4.31 2.43 -16.79
N GLY A 180 4.70 1.87 -17.93
CA GLY A 180 5.10 2.63 -19.11
C GLY A 180 3.99 3.53 -19.65
N LEU A 181 2.74 3.04 -19.72
CA LEU A 181 1.58 3.84 -20.13
C LEU A 181 1.29 4.97 -19.14
N ILE A 182 1.38 4.71 -17.84
CA ILE A 182 1.18 5.74 -16.80
C ILE A 182 2.28 6.80 -16.91
N VAL A 183 3.53 6.40 -17.04
CA VAL A 183 4.68 7.32 -17.22
C VAL A 183 4.48 8.19 -18.48
N LEU A 184 4.14 7.58 -19.61
CA LEU A 184 3.88 8.29 -20.85
C LEU A 184 2.70 9.24 -20.72
N GLY A 185 1.62 8.80 -20.08
CA GLY A 185 0.42 9.61 -19.84
C GLY A 185 0.71 10.81 -18.92
N LEU A 186 1.43 10.62 -17.82
CA LEU A 186 1.84 11.69 -16.92
C LEU A 186 2.80 12.67 -17.59
N TRP A 187 3.67 12.18 -18.49
CA TRP A 187 4.59 13.04 -19.23
C TRP A 187 3.88 13.89 -20.30
N LYS A 188 2.95 13.30 -21.07
CA LYS A 188 2.29 13.97 -22.19
C LYS A 188 0.96 14.63 -21.82
N ALA A 189 0.24 14.12 -20.83
CA ALA A 189 -1.14 14.49 -20.50
C ALA A 189 -1.38 14.50 -18.97
N GLU A 190 -0.45 15.10 -18.21
CA GLU A 190 -0.44 15.11 -16.73
C GLU A 190 -1.81 15.42 -16.13
N LYS A 191 -2.45 16.53 -16.56
CA LYS A 191 -3.75 16.97 -16.03
C LYS A 191 -4.86 15.94 -16.29
N ALA A 192 -4.87 15.30 -17.46
CA ALA A 192 -5.86 14.27 -17.81
C ALA A 192 -5.65 13.00 -16.98
N MET A 193 -4.40 12.56 -16.82
CA MET A 193 -4.05 11.40 -16.01
C MET A 193 -4.43 11.60 -14.54
N ILE A 194 -4.07 12.73 -13.96
CA ILE A 194 -4.43 13.11 -12.58
C ILE A 194 -5.94 13.10 -12.39
N LYS A 195 -6.69 13.72 -13.33
CA LYS A 195 -8.16 13.70 -13.29
C LYS A 195 -8.71 12.29 -13.40
N GLY A 196 -8.15 11.46 -14.28
CA GLY A 196 -8.52 10.06 -14.47
C GLY A 196 -8.35 9.26 -13.17
N PHE A 197 -7.20 9.35 -12.51
CA PHE A 197 -6.95 8.68 -11.22
C PHE A 197 -7.90 9.16 -10.12
N THR A 198 -8.20 10.46 -10.07
CA THR A 198 -9.14 11.01 -9.08
C THR A 198 -10.55 10.45 -9.30
N ILE A 199 -11.01 10.37 -10.55
CA ILE A 199 -12.32 9.79 -10.89
C ILE A 199 -12.33 8.30 -10.55
N PHE A 200 -11.27 7.58 -10.93
CA PHE A 200 -11.15 6.15 -10.65
C PHE A 200 -11.16 5.86 -9.15
N GLY A 201 -10.35 6.56 -8.35
CA GLY A 201 -10.34 6.38 -6.89
C GLY A 201 -11.71 6.65 -6.26
N LYS A 202 -12.42 7.71 -6.70
CA LYS A 202 -13.81 7.97 -6.27
C LYS A 202 -14.76 6.84 -6.65
N ALA A 203 -14.67 6.32 -7.87
CA ALA A 203 -15.51 5.22 -8.34
C ALA A 203 -15.29 3.95 -7.50
N ILE A 204 -14.05 3.62 -7.17
CA ILE A 204 -13.72 2.50 -6.28
C ILE A 204 -14.30 2.73 -4.88
N THR A 205 -14.17 3.93 -4.31
CA THR A 205 -14.77 4.24 -2.99
C THR A 205 -16.29 4.09 -3.01
N ILE A 206 -16.95 4.55 -4.05
CA ILE A 206 -18.41 4.38 -4.22
C ILE A 206 -18.75 2.89 -4.30
N LEU A 207 -18.05 2.13 -5.13
CA LEU A 207 -18.25 0.69 -5.28
C LEU A 207 -18.13 -0.04 -3.94
N ILE A 208 -17.06 0.20 -3.19
CA ILE A 208 -16.80 -0.40 -1.88
C ILE A 208 -17.93 -0.06 -0.90
N THR A 209 -18.35 1.20 -0.87
CA THR A 209 -19.39 1.67 0.05
C THR A 209 -20.77 1.03 -0.27
N LEU A 210 -21.13 0.96 -1.55
CA LEU A 210 -22.39 0.31 -1.98
C LEU A 210 -22.36 -1.20 -1.73
N ALA A 211 -21.22 -1.85 -1.97
CA ALA A 211 -21.06 -3.27 -1.68
C ALA A 211 -21.15 -3.55 -0.17
N LEU A 212 -20.55 -2.70 0.67
CA LEU A 212 -20.70 -2.80 2.12
C LEU A 212 -22.16 -2.64 2.56
N ALA A 213 -22.88 -1.67 2.01
CA ALA A 213 -24.29 -1.48 2.32
C ALA A 213 -25.14 -2.71 1.91
N ALA A 214 -24.87 -3.31 0.74
CA ALA A 214 -25.53 -4.54 0.29
C ALA A 214 -25.22 -5.73 1.22
N ALA A 215 -23.96 -5.90 1.65
CA ALA A 215 -23.55 -6.96 2.57
C ALA A 215 -24.19 -6.80 3.96
N ILE A 216 -24.28 -5.56 4.47
CA ILE A 216 -24.99 -5.25 5.73
C ILE A 216 -26.47 -5.57 5.60
N PHE A 217 -27.12 -5.16 4.51
CA PHE A 217 -28.52 -5.43 4.28
C PHE A 217 -28.81 -6.94 4.24
N GLU A 218 -28.01 -7.70 3.52
CA GLU A 218 -28.12 -9.17 3.47
C GLU A 218 -27.94 -9.79 4.84
N SER A 219 -26.94 -9.35 5.59
CA SER A 219 -26.65 -9.86 6.95
C SER A 219 -27.80 -9.62 7.92
N LEU A 220 -28.53 -8.50 7.79
CA LEU A 220 -29.63 -8.13 8.69
C LEU A 220 -30.96 -8.73 8.29
N THR A 221 -31.20 -8.92 6.98
CA THR A 221 -32.51 -9.30 6.46
C THR A 221 -32.56 -10.73 5.88
N GLY A 222 -31.42 -11.32 5.59
CA GLY A 222 -31.31 -12.58 4.84
C GLY A 222 -31.56 -12.45 3.34
N PHE A 223 -31.83 -11.22 2.83
CA PHE A 223 -32.09 -10.99 1.41
C PHE A 223 -30.83 -10.45 0.71
N ALA A 224 -30.32 -11.20 -0.27
CA ALA A 224 -29.16 -10.81 -1.06
C ALA A 224 -29.57 -9.80 -2.15
N ILE A 225 -29.09 -8.54 -2.00
CA ILE A 225 -29.21 -7.51 -3.05
C ILE A 225 -28.30 -7.85 -4.23
N ILE A 226 -27.11 -8.34 -3.95
CA ILE A 226 -26.10 -8.77 -4.95
C ILE A 226 -25.85 -10.26 -4.71
N PRO A 227 -26.43 -11.16 -5.49
CA PRO A 227 -26.20 -12.59 -5.32
C PRO A 227 -24.75 -12.99 -5.56
N GLY A 228 -24.25 -13.91 -4.74
CA GLY A 228 -22.89 -14.46 -4.87
C GLY A 228 -21.80 -13.66 -4.14
N MET A 229 -22.18 -12.67 -3.33
CA MET A 229 -21.22 -12.03 -2.40
C MET A 229 -20.78 -13.01 -1.31
N ALA A 230 -19.56 -12.86 -0.83
CA ALA A 230 -19.10 -13.57 0.36
C ALA A 230 -19.79 -13.01 1.62
N PRO A 231 -20.00 -13.84 2.66
CA PRO A 231 -20.60 -13.40 3.91
C PRO A 231 -19.79 -12.29 4.59
N ILE A 232 -20.46 -11.27 5.14
CA ILE A 232 -19.79 -10.13 5.82
C ILE A 232 -18.94 -10.57 7.00
N THR A 233 -19.24 -11.71 7.61
CA THR A 233 -18.48 -12.30 8.71
C THR A 233 -17.04 -12.65 8.32
N GLU A 234 -16.79 -13.06 7.08
CA GLU A 234 -15.45 -13.31 6.55
C GLU A 234 -14.62 -12.02 6.50
N GLY A 235 -15.26 -10.94 6.05
CA GLY A 235 -14.65 -9.62 6.06
C GLY A 235 -14.30 -9.14 7.47
N PHE A 236 -15.21 -9.31 8.44
CA PHE A 236 -14.95 -8.96 9.84
C PHE A 236 -13.85 -9.81 10.46
N HIS A 237 -13.76 -11.11 10.11
CA HIS A 237 -12.67 -11.96 10.55
C HIS A 237 -11.32 -11.41 10.07
N THR A 238 -11.22 -11.05 8.80
CA THR A 238 -10.01 -10.46 8.21
C THR A 238 -9.65 -9.13 8.87
N VAL A 239 -10.61 -8.21 8.97
CA VAL A 239 -10.40 -6.89 9.59
C VAL A 239 -10.02 -7.02 11.07
N GLY A 240 -10.66 -7.93 11.80
CA GLY A 240 -10.32 -8.22 13.21
C GLY A 240 -8.90 -8.76 13.37
N ALA A 241 -8.48 -9.70 12.52
CA ALA A 241 -7.12 -10.22 12.53
C ALA A 241 -6.09 -9.11 12.29
N ILE A 242 -6.36 -8.22 11.33
CA ILE A 242 -5.51 -7.05 11.04
C ILE A 242 -5.41 -6.12 12.26
N ALA A 243 -6.52 -5.78 12.91
CA ALA A 243 -6.55 -4.90 14.06
C ALA A 243 -5.75 -5.47 15.25
N ILE A 244 -5.82 -6.79 15.49
CA ILE A 244 -5.01 -7.48 16.50
C ILE A 244 -3.51 -7.28 16.22
N VAL A 245 -3.09 -7.42 14.97
CA VAL A 245 -1.70 -7.21 14.57
C VAL A 245 -1.30 -5.75 14.73
N LEU A 246 -2.15 -4.80 14.30
CA LEU A 246 -1.86 -3.38 14.41
C LEU A 246 -1.71 -2.91 15.85
N ALA A 247 -2.43 -3.51 16.81
CA ALA A 247 -2.26 -3.24 18.22
C ALA A 247 -0.84 -3.52 18.74
N GLY A 248 -0.08 -4.40 18.06
CA GLY A 248 1.34 -4.62 18.33
C GLY A 248 2.27 -3.89 17.39
N ALA A 249 1.90 -3.78 16.11
CA ALA A 249 2.72 -3.13 15.09
C ALA A 249 2.88 -1.63 15.35
N PHE A 250 1.83 -0.90 15.71
CA PHE A 250 1.92 0.54 15.95
C PHE A 250 2.85 0.90 17.13
N PRO A 251 2.76 0.26 18.32
CA PRO A 251 3.76 0.44 19.37
C PRO A 251 5.20 0.12 18.93
N LEU A 252 5.40 -0.98 18.19
CA LEU A 252 6.71 -1.36 17.64
C LEU A 252 7.23 -0.26 16.73
N VAL A 253 6.42 0.19 15.76
CA VAL A 253 6.79 1.23 14.79
C VAL A 253 7.10 2.56 15.48
N ALA A 254 6.34 2.94 16.50
CA ALA A 254 6.61 4.15 17.28
C ALA A 254 8.00 4.09 17.95
N VAL A 255 8.39 2.95 18.51
CA VAL A 255 9.71 2.76 19.10
C VAL A 255 10.80 2.75 18.03
N VAL A 256 10.62 1.99 16.96
CA VAL A 256 11.59 1.92 15.83
C VAL A 256 11.79 3.31 15.21
N THR A 257 10.71 4.06 14.99
CA THR A 257 10.78 5.43 14.44
C THR A 257 11.55 6.36 15.34
N ARG A 258 11.33 6.29 16.67
CA ARG A 258 12.10 7.09 17.65
C ARG A 258 13.60 6.76 17.61
N LEU A 259 13.95 5.48 17.52
CA LEU A 259 15.35 5.02 17.44
C LEU A 259 16.00 5.42 16.12
N LEU A 260 15.28 5.28 14.99
CA LEU A 260 15.79 5.57 13.66
C LEU A 260 15.79 7.08 13.31
N ARG A 261 15.13 7.92 14.11
CA ARG A 261 15.00 9.36 13.82
C ARG A 261 16.36 10.02 13.56
N LYS A 262 17.35 9.82 14.44
CA LYS A 262 18.67 10.43 14.29
C LYS A 262 19.43 9.99 13.03
N PRO A 263 19.55 8.68 12.71
CA PRO A 263 20.21 8.23 11.49
C PRO A 263 19.45 8.67 10.22
N LEU A 264 18.11 8.67 10.23
CA LEU A 264 17.32 9.11 9.08
C LEU A 264 17.41 10.62 8.84
N MET A 265 17.48 11.45 9.89
CA MET A 265 17.76 12.88 9.75
C MET A 265 19.15 13.12 9.15
N LYS A 266 20.18 12.34 9.54
CA LYS A 266 21.48 12.38 8.88
C LYS A 266 21.45 11.96 7.42
N ALA A 267 20.63 10.97 7.06
CA ALA A 267 20.40 10.60 5.67
C ALA A 267 19.81 11.77 4.85
N GLY A 268 18.92 12.58 5.46
CA GLY A 268 18.39 13.80 4.84
C GLY A 268 19.48 14.77 4.38
N THR A 269 20.50 14.99 5.19
CA THR A 269 21.65 15.85 4.80
C THR A 269 22.45 15.26 3.63
N LEU A 270 22.61 13.94 3.59
CA LEU A 270 23.28 13.25 2.48
C LEU A 270 22.46 13.36 1.18
N LEU A 271 21.13 13.31 1.28
CA LEU A 271 20.22 13.49 0.17
C LEU A 271 20.09 14.97 -0.25
N ARG A 272 20.63 15.90 0.53
CA ARG A 272 20.53 17.37 0.35
C ARG A 272 19.05 17.81 0.30
N ILE A 273 18.27 17.38 1.28
CA ILE A 273 16.88 17.77 1.53
C ILE A 273 16.78 18.39 2.92
N ASN A 274 15.79 19.27 3.15
CA ASN A 274 15.60 19.90 4.43
C ASN A 274 15.08 18.92 5.51
N ASP A 275 15.11 19.35 6.77
CA ASP A 275 14.70 18.52 7.91
C ASP A 275 13.24 18.07 7.83
N THR A 276 12.35 18.92 7.31
CA THR A 276 10.95 18.58 7.10
C THR A 276 10.79 17.45 6.08
N ALA A 277 11.56 17.48 4.99
CA ALA A 277 11.55 16.42 3.99
C ALA A 277 12.15 15.11 4.55
N ALA A 278 13.21 15.18 5.36
CA ALA A 278 13.75 14.01 6.05
C ALA A 278 12.73 13.41 7.03
N ALA A 279 12.00 14.24 7.78
CA ALA A 279 10.91 13.80 8.65
C ALA A 279 9.74 13.17 7.85
N GLY A 280 9.44 13.71 6.66
CA GLY A 280 8.42 13.18 5.76
C GLY A 280 8.70 11.75 5.29
N LEU A 281 9.97 11.42 4.98
CA LEU A 281 10.36 10.04 4.63
C LEU A 281 10.04 9.06 5.77
N ILE A 282 10.29 9.48 7.02
CA ILE A 282 10.00 8.67 8.20
C ILE A 282 8.48 8.51 8.36
N ALA A 283 7.74 9.60 8.26
CA ALA A 283 6.29 9.60 8.41
C ALA A 283 5.61 8.69 7.36
N SER A 284 6.10 8.70 6.11
CA SER A 284 5.57 7.86 5.03
C SER A 284 5.62 6.36 5.34
N LEU A 285 6.61 5.89 6.11
CA LEU A 285 6.72 4.47 6.46
C LEU A 285 5.49 3.98 7.25
N ALA A 286 4.90 4.85 8.06
CA ALA A 286 3.66 4.55 8.78
C ALA A 286 2.43 5.00 7.98
N ASN A 287 2.42 6.28 7.54
CA ASN A 287 1.26 6.86 6.85
C ASN A 287 1.68 8.05 5.97
N SER A 288 1.40 7.98 4.67
CA SER A 288 1.74 9.05 3.71
C SER A 288 0.88 10.31 3.86
N ILE A 289 -0.28 10.26 4.51
CA ILE A 289 -1.15 11.44 4.73
C ILE A 289 -0.38 12.51 5.54
N ALA A 290 0.33 12.09 6.59
CA ALA A 290 1.16 12.99 7.38
C ALA A 290 2.25 13.67 6.53
N THR A 291 2.89 12.91 5.63
CA THR A 291 3.89 13.42 4.69
C THR A 291 3.29 14.44 3.73
N PHE A 292 2.09 14.20 3.20
CA PHE A 292 1.40 15.13 2.30
C PHE A 292 1.08 16.46 3.00
N GLY A 293 0.67 16.41 4.28
CA GLY A 293 0.44 17.62 5.09
C GLY A 293 1.68 18.49 5.29
N MET A 294 2.87 17.86 5.35
CA MET A 294 4.16 18.54 5.52
C MET A 294 4.78 19.02 4.20
N LEU A 295 4.26 18.62 3.03
CA LEU A 295 4.93 18.83 1.74
C LEU A 295 5.19 20.31 1.46
N LYS A 296 4.27 21.20 1.82
CA LYS A 296 4.37 22.65 1.65
C LYS A 296 5.64 23.24 2.26
N ASP A 297 6.13 22.66 3.35
CA ASP A 297 7.28 23.14 4.12
C ASP A 297 8.60 22.45 3.73
N MET A 298 8.55 21.55 2.72
CA MET A 298 9.72 20.88 2.18
C MET A 298 10.38 21.73 1.09
N ASP A 299 11.70 21.59 0.94
CA ASP A 299 12.42 22.12 -0.21
C ASP A 299 12.01 21.43 -1.52
N SER A 300 12.24 22.04 -2.67
CA SER A 300 11.77 21.54 -3.97
C SER A 300 12.24 20.13 -4.29
N ARG A 301 13.47 19.77 -3.87
CA ARG A 301 14.01 18.42 -4.02
C ARG A 301 13.34 17.44 -3.06
N GLY A 302 13.18 17.85 -1.81
CA GLY A 302 12.53 17.08 -0.76
C GLY A 302 11.10 16.69 -1.12
N LYS A 303 10.34 17.59 -1.75
CA LYS A 303 8.98 17.32 -2.25
C LYS A 303 8.99 16.15 -3.24
N VAL A 304 9.85 16.19 -4.25
CA VAL A 304 9.92 15.12 -5.27
C VAL A 304 10.40 13.80 -4.66
N VAL A 305 11.41 13.85 -3.80
CA VAL A 305 11.97 12.66 -3.12
C VAL A 305 10.92 12.00 -2.23
N ASN A 306 10.17 12.76 -1.44
CA ASN A 306 9.11 12.22 -0.59
C ASN A 306 7.96 11.61 -1.40
N MET A 307 7.53 12.28 -2.47
CA MET A 307 6.49 11.73 -3.34
C MET A 307 6.94 10.45 -4.06
N ALA A 308 8.20 10.41 -4.52
CA ALA A 308 8.77 9.21 -5.13
C ALA A 308 8.85 8.04 -4.16
N PHE A 309 9.33 8.29 -2.95
CA PHE A 309 9.42 7.29 -1.89
C PHE A 309 8.05 6.74 -1.48
N ALA A 310 7.07 7.62 -1.33
CA ALA A 310 5.72 7.25 -0.92
C ALA A 310 5.02 6.28 -1.90
N VAL A 311 5.34 6.32 -3.20
CA VAL A 311 4.77 5.40 -4.21
C VAL A 311 4.94 3.93 -3.82
N SER A 312 6.11 3.53 -3.36
CA SER A 312 6.37 2.14 -2.98
C SER A 312 6.44 1.93 -1.47
N ALA A 313 7.10 2.82 -0.72
CA ALA A 313 7.44 2.61 0.69
C ALA A 313 6.36 3.06 1.68
N ALA A 314 5.36 3.86 1.25
CA ALA A 314 4.30 4.29 2.16
C ALA A 314 3.56 3.08 2.78
N PHE A 315 3.17 3.22 4.05
CA PHE A 315 2.44 2.21 4.82
C PHE A 315 3.18 0.88 5.05
N VAL A 316 4.49 0.80 4.75
CA VAL A 316 5.25 -0.44 4.93
C VAL A 316 5.25 -0.92 6.38
N PHE A 317 5.17 0.00 7.32
CA PHE A 317 5.03 -0.25 8.76
C PHE A 317 3.68 0.25 9.31
N GLY A 318 2.68 0.46 8.46
CA GLY A 318 1.32 0.85 8.79
C GLY A 318 0.31 -0.18 8.32
N ASP A 319 -0.73 0.29 7.62
CA ASP A 319 -1.88 -0.52 7.19
C ASP A 319 -1.47 -1.73 6.33
N HIS A 320 -0.48 -1.59 5.46
CA HIS A 320 0.00 -2.71 4.63
C HIS A 320 0.72 -3.80 5.48
N LEU A 321 1.42 -3.41 6.55
CA LEU A 321 1.99 -4.39 7.50
C LEU A 321 0.87 -5.17 8.19
N GLY A 322 -0.12 -4.44 8.72
CA GLY A 322 -1.27 -5.04 9.38
C GLY A 322 -2.04 -5.96 8.47
N PHE A 323 -2.37 -5.49 7.25
CA PHE A 323 -3.04 -6.29 6.24
C PHE A 323 -2.25 -7.58 5.93
N THR A 324 -0.97 -7.44 5.60
CA THR A 324 -0.15 -8.61 5.23
C THR A 324 -0.06 -9.61 6.37
N ALA A 325 0.11 -9.16 7.60
CA ALA A 325 0.19 -10.04 8.76
C ALA A 325 -1.14 -10.75 9.10
N GLY A 326 -2.28 -10.10 8.81
CA GLY A 326 -3.60 -10.70 9.01
C GLY A 326 -4.09 -11.56 7.85
N PHE A 327 -3.62 -11.28 6.62
CA PHE A 327 -4.07 -11.94 5.40
C PHE A 327 -3.13 -13.07 4.93
N ALA A 328 -1.83 -12.82 4.93
CA ALA A 328 -0.77 -13.73 4.47
C ALA A 328 0.53 -13.47 5.26
N PRO A 329 0.61 -13.88 6.54
CA PRO A 329 1.72 -13.52 7.42
C PRO A 329 3.10 -13.95 6.91
N GLU A 330 3.18 -15.04 6.15
CA GLU A 330 4.41 -15.51 5.50
C GLU A 330 4.95 -14.51 4.47
N MET A 331 4.12 -13.63 3.93
CA MET A 331 4.50 -12.59 2.97
C MET A 331 5.08 -11.33 3.63
N LEU A 332 5.09 -11.23 4.96
CA LEU A 332 5.61 -10.06 5.67
C LEU A 332 7.03 -9.65 5.25
N PRO A 333 8.02 -10.56 5.23
CA PRO A 333 9.37 -10.19 4.78
C PRO A 333 9.40 -9.72 3.33
N ALA A 334 8.65 -10.39 2.46
CA ALA A 334 8.57 -10.09 1.04
C ALA A 334 7.96 -8.71 0.76
N MET A 335 6.86 -8.38 1.44
CA MET A 335 6.20 -7.09 1.35
C MET A 335 7.11 -5.97 1.85
N ILE A 336 7.74 -6.14 3.02
CA ILE A 336 8.65 -5.13 3.59
C ILE A 336 9.84 -4.88 2.67
N VAL A 337 10.53 -5.93 2.23
CA VAL A 337 11.71 -5.81 1.36
C VAL A 337 11.31 -5.20 0.02
N GLY A 338 10.24 -5.69 -0.61
CA GLY A 338 9.77 -5.18 -1.90
C GLY A 338 9.48 -3.68 -1.85
N LYS A 339 8.74 -3.24 -0.85
CA LYS A 339 8.36 -1.83 -0.66
C LYS A 339 9.57 -0.94 -0.37
N LEU A 340 10.48 -1.37 0.50
CA LEU A 340 11.67 -0.59 0.83
C LEU A 340 12.64 -0.52 -0.35
N VAL A 341 12.88 -1.62 -1.06
CA VAL A 341 13.74 -1.63 -2.26
C VAL A 341 13.13 -0.74 -3.35
N GLY A 342 11.83 -0.83 -3.61
CA GLY A 342 11.12 0.04 -4.55
C GLY A 342 11.25 1.51 -4.16
N GLY A 343 11.00 1.85 -2.90
CA GLY A 343 11.07 3.22 -2.39
C GLY A 343 12.49 3.81 -2.40
N ILE A 344 13.49 3.05 -1.99
CA ILE A 344 14.90 3.49 -2.03
C ILE A 344 15.36 3.69 -3.49
N SER A 345 14.97 2.79 -4.39
CA SER A 345 15.23 2.95 -5.83
C SER A 345 14.55 4.21 -6.38
N ALA A 346 13.34 4.52 -5.92
CA ALA A 346 12.63 5.75 -6.30
C ALA A 346 13.34 7.02 -5.83
N ILE A 347 13.90 7.02 -4.60
CA ILE A 347 14.76 8.10 -4.11
C ILE A 347 15.95 8.30 -5.05
N ALA A 348 16.64 7.23 -5.46
CA ALA A 348 17.79 7.33 -6.35
C ALA A 348 17.40 7.96 -7.70
N VAL A 349 16.28 7.55 -8.30
CA VAL A 349 15.75 8.15 -9.54
C VAL A 349 15.38 9.61 -9.32
N ALA A 350 14.70 9.95 -8.22
CA ALA A 350 14.31 11.33 -7.90
C ALA A 350 15.53 12.25 -7.73
N ILE A 351 16.60 11.76 -7.11
CA ILE A 351 17.85 12.49 -6.96
C ILE A 351 18.50 12.79 -8.32
N LEU A 352 18.51 11.80 -9.21
CA LEU A 352 19.08 11.98 -10.55
C LEU A 352 18.29 13.02 -11.36
N LEU A 353 16.95 13.00 -11.27
CA LEU A 353 16.08 13.94 -11.98
C LEU A 353 16.04 15.36 -11.37
N THR A 354 16.41 15.49 -10.08
CA THR A 354 16.46 16.78 -9.37
C THR A 354 17.89 17.32 -9.21
N ARG A 355 18.88 16.68 -9.86
CA ARG A 355 20.23 17.26 -9.94
C ARG A 355 20.16 18.61 -10.64
N GLU A 356 20.56 19.67 -9.93
CA GLU A 356 20.85 20.93 -10.60
C GLU A 356 21.91 20.66 -11.67
N LYS A 357 21.60 20.97 -12.93
CA LYS A 357 22.65 21.09 -13.95
C LYS A 357 23.54 22.23 -13.44
N ASN A 358 24.73 21.91 -12.97
CA ASN A 358 25.77 22.93 -12.78
C ASN A 358 25.92 23.67 -14.11
N ARG A 359 25.31 24.85 -14.19
CA ARG A 359 25.60 25.86 -15.20
C ARG A 359 26.76 26.71 -14.71
#